data_1469d1b609173259d8092ff61bbb4173
#
_entry.id   1469d1b609173259d8092ff61bbb4173
#
_cell.length_a   1.000
_cell.length_b   1.000
_cell.length_c   1.000
_cell.angle_alpha   90.00
_cell.angle_beta   90.00
_cell.angle_gamma   90.00
#
_symmetry.space_group_name_H-M   'P 1'
#
loop_
_entity.id
_entity.type
_entity.pdbx_description
1 polymer ?
#
loop_
_entity_poly.entity_id
_entity_poly.type
_entity_poly.pdbx_seq_one_letter_code
_entity_poly.pdbx_strand_id
1 'polypeptide(L)'
;MNGTNLLKIALRALANNKLRAFLTMLGIIIGVASVITMLAIGQGSKKSIQQQISEMGSNMIMIHPGADMRGGVRQDPSAMQTLKLADYEALRDETSFLSAISPNVSSSGQLIAGNNNYPASVNGVGTEYLDIRQLTVENGDMFTEADIQSSAKVCVIGKTIVDNLFPDGSDPVGKIIRFNKIPFRVVGVLKAKGYNSMGQDQDAVVLAPYTTVMKRLLAVTYLQGVFASALTEDMTDYATDEISTILRRNHKLKASDDDDFTIRTQQELSTMLNSTTDLMTTLLACIAGISLVVGGIGIMNIMYVSVTERTREIGLRMSVGARGVDILSQFLIEAIMISLTGGIIGVIIGCGASWIVKSVAHWPIYIQPWSVFLSFAVCTVTGVFFGWYPAKKAADLDPIEAIRYE
;
A
#
# COMPACT_ATOMS: atom_id res chain seq x y z
N MET A 1 25.24 -27.89 34.24
CA MET A 1 23.80 -28.29 34.35
C MET A 1 23.26 -28.70 32.99
N ASN A 2 22.43 -29.78 32.88
CA ASN A 2 21.84 -30.21 31.59
C ASN A 2 20.76 -29.22 31.16
N GLY A 3 20.79 -28.78 29.89
CA GLY A 3 19.84 -27.79 29.34
C GLY A 3 18.35 -28.15 29.50
N THR A 4 18.02 -29.45 29.50
CA THR A 4 16.65 -29.94 29.72
C THR A 4 16.13 -29.67 31.16
N ASN A 5 17.04 -29.65 32.17
CA ASN A 5 16.68 -29.35 33.55
C ASN A 5 16.44 -27.84 33.74
N LEU A 6 17.22 -26.99 33.06
CA LEU A 6 17.05 -25.55 33.06
C LEU A 6 15.70 -25.15 32.47
N LEU A 7 15.32 -25.78 31.38
CA LEU A 7 14.00 -25.55 30.72
C LEU A 7 12.83 -25.92 31.65
N LYS A 8 12.92 -27.05 32.38
CA LYS A 8 11.87 -27.47 33.33
C LYS A 8 11.75 -26.49 34.53
N ILE A 9 12.86 -25.97 35.00
CA ILE A 9 12.87 -24.98 36.09
C ILE A 9 12.23 -23.69 35.65
N ALA A 10 12.57 -23.19 34.45
CA ALA A 10 11.98 -21.98 33.88
C ALA A 10 10.45 -22.11 33.66
N LEU A 11 9.99 -23.24 33.14
CA LEU A 11 8.56 -23.48 32.98
C LEU A 11 7.80 -23.59 34.32
N ARG A 12 8.39 -24.18 35.35
CA ARG A 12 7.82 -24.20 36.70
C ARG A 12 7.75 -22.81 37.33
N ALA A 13 8.77 -21.98 37.14
CA ALA A 13 8.77 -20.60 37.64
C ALA A 13 7.65 -19.77 37.05
N LEU A 14 7.38 -19.92 35.74
CA LEU A 14 6.25 -19.28 35.04
C LEU A 14 4.88 -19.76 35.57
N ALA A 15 4.76 -21.04 35.93
CA ALA A 15 3.52 -21.63 36.44
C ALA A 15 3.15 -21.15 37.86
N ASN A 16 4.12 -20.82 38.69
CA ASN A 16 3.90 -20.48 40.10
C ASN A 16 3.33 -19.06 40.33
N ASN A 17 3.60 -18.08 39.42
CA ASN A 17 3.10 -16.71 39.51
C ASN A 17 2.45 -16.25 38.19
N LYS A 18 1.34 -16.90 37.83
CA LYS A 18 0.67 -16.71 36.52
C LYS A 18 0.31 -15.25 36.17
N LEU A 19 -0.20 -14.48 37.15
CA LEU A 19 -0.61 -13.09 36.91
C LEU A 19 0.60 -12.19 36.60
N ARG A 20 1.70 -12.38 37.36
CA ARG A 20 2.93 -11.60 37.19
C ARG A 20 3.59 -11.93 35.83
N ALA A 21 3.68 -13.21 35.50
CA ALA A 21 4.19 -13.68 34.21
C ALA A 21 3.35 -13.16 33.04
N PHE A 22 2.02 -13.17 33.15
CA PHE A 22 1.13 -12.64 32.11
C PHE A 22 1.30 -11.12 31.91
N LEU A 23 1.33 -10.34 33.00
CA LEU A 23 1.50 -8.89 32.92
C LEU A 23 2.83 -8.47 32.27
N THR A 24 3.91 -9.24 32.52
CA THR A 24 5.21 -9.00 31.87
C THR A 24 5.19 -9.38 30.40
N MET A 25 4.65 -10.54 30.10
CA MET A 25 4.55 -11.00 28.72
C MET A 25 3.64 -10.10 27.89
N LEU A 26 2.68 -9.39 28.52
CA LEU A 26 1.71 -8.54 27.84
C LEU A 26 2.39 -7.47 26.96
N GLY A 27 3.44 -6.81 27.49
CA GLY A 27 4.20 -5.82 26.70
C GLY A 27 4.87 -6.43 25.47
N ILE A 28 5.43 -7.65 25.61
CA ILE A 28 6.05 -8.38 24.49
C ILE A 28 4.97 -8.86 23.52
N ILE A 29 3.87 -9.41 24.04
CA ILE A 29 2.74 -9.89 23.22
C ILE A 29 2.21 -8.76 22.35
N ILE A 30 1.93 -7.59 22.93
CA ILE A 30 1.45 -6.41 22.21
C ILE A 30 2.49 -5.94 21.19
N GLY A 31 3.77 -5.84 21.60
CA GLY A 31 4.86 -5.42 20.72
C GLY A 31 5.00 -6.32 19.50
N VAL A 32 5.07 -7.64 19.70
CA VAL A 32 5.19 -8.62 18.62
C VAL A 32 3.94 -8.67 17.74
N ALA A 33 2.76 -8.68 18.34
CA ALA A 33 1.51 -8.69 17.58
C ALA A 33 1.40 -7.44 16.70
N SER A 34 1.78 -6.27 17.23
CA SER A 34 1.80 -5.02 16.47
C SER A 34 2.80 -5.07 15.31
N VAL A 35 4.02 -5.58 15.54
CA VAL A 35 5.04 -5.72 14.47
C VAL A 35 4.53 -6.60 13.34
N ILE A 36 3.96 -7.77 13.66
CA ILE A 36 3.47 -8.73 12.65
C ILE A 36 2.31 -8.13 11.86
N THR A 37 1.31 -7.59 12.56
CA THR A 37 0.13 -6.99 11.90
C THR A 37 0.53 -5.83 11.00
N MET A 38 1.43 -4.98 11.46
CA MET A 38 1.91 -3.82 10.72
C MET A 38 2.70 -4.22 9.48
N LEU A 39 3.67 -5.14 9.61
CA LEU A 39 4.43 -5.65 8.46
C LEU A 39 3.51 -6.33 7.45
N ALA A 40 2.49 -7.08 7.92
CA ALA A 40 1.53 -7.75 7.07
C ALA A 40 0.67 -6.75 6.27
N ILE A 41 0.23 -5.64 6.89
CA ILE A 41 -0.50 -4.56 6.23
C ILE A 41 0.40 -3.81 5.25
N GLY A 42 1.62 -3.42 5.67
CA GLY A 42 2.57 -2.70 4.82
C GLY A 42 2.94 -3.48 3.56
N GLN A 43 3.28 -4.76 3.69
CA GLN A 43 3.61 -5.62 2.57
C GLN A 43 2.38 -5.94 1.69
N GLY A 44 1.22 -6.09 2.29
CA GLY A 44 -0.04 -6.26 1.57
C GLY A 44 -0.36 -5.05 0.72
N SER A 45 -0.24 -3.84 1.28
CA SER A 45 -0.44 -2.58 0.58
C SER A 45 0.55 -2.41 -0.57
N LYS A 46 1.83 -2.69 -0.34
CA LYS A 46 2.88 -2.61 -1.38
C LYS A 46 2.59 -3.56 -2.54
N LYS A 47 2.25 -4.81 -2.25
CA LYS A 47 1.90 -5.80 -3.28
C LYS A 47 0.64 -5.39 -4.04
N SER A 48 -0.37 -4.86 -3.36
CA SER A 48 -1.60 -4.37 -3.97
C SER A 48 -1.35 -3.18 -4.91
N ILE A 49 -0.53 -2.22 -4.48
CA ILE A 49 -0.13 -1.07 -5.30
C ILE A 49 0.62 -1.55 -6.55
N GLN A 50 1.58 -2.47 -6.40
CA GLN A 50 2.32 -3.03 -7.53
C GLN A 50 1.39 -3.75 -8.53
N GLN A 51 0.40 -4.50 -8.03
CA GLN A 51 -0.56 -5.19 -8.88
C GLN A 51 -1.44 -4.19 -9.64
N GLN A 52 -1.98 -3.16 -8.97
CA GLN A 52 -2.77 -2.11 -9.62
C GLN A 52 -1.96 -1.40 -10.72
N ILE A 53 -0.71 -1.11 -10.42
CA ILE A 53 0.22 -0.50 -11.35
C ILE A 53 0.41 -1.40 -12.58
N SER A 54 0.66 -2.69 -12.39
CA SER A 54 0.82 -3.65 -13.49
C SER A 54 -0.45 -3.77 -14.35
N GLU A 55 -1.64 -3.68 -13.73
CA GLU A 55 -2.93 -3.71 -14.42
C GLU A 55 -3.24 -2.44 -15.24
N MET A 56 -2.55 -1.34 -14.96
CA MET A 56 -2.67 -0.08 -15.71
C MET A 56 -1.76 0.00 -16.95
N GLY A 57 -0.84 -0.95 -17.13
CA GLY A 57 0.21 -0.96 -18.17
C GLY A 57 1.52 -0.38 -17.65
N SER A 58 2.63 -1.13 -17.76
CA SER A 58 3.92 -0.75 -17.14
C SER A 58 4.57 0.50 -17.72
N ASN A 59 4.24 0.88 -18.95
CA ASN A 59 4.89 1.94 -19.73
C ASN A 59 4.03 3.20 -19.85
N MET A 60 3.00 3.36 -19.01
CA MET A 60 2.06 4.49 -19.16
C MET A 60 2.71 5.79 -18.70
N ILE A 61 2.53 6.81 -19.52
CA ILE A 61 2.93 8.20 -19.27
C ILE A 61 1.68 9.05 -19.23
N MET A 62 1.53 9.86 -18.21
CA MET A 62 0.42 10.80 -18.03
C MET A 62 0.92 12.22 -18.12
N ILE A 63 0.34 13.00 -19.01
CA ILE A 63 0.66 14.40 -19.21
C ILE A 63 -0.53 15.21 -18.74
N HIS A 64 -0.31 16.10 -17.78
CA HIS A 64 -1.34 16.99 -17.23
C HIS A 64 -0.99 18.46 -17.50
N PRO A 65 -2.00 19.33 -17.67
CA PRO A 65 -1.76 20.78 -17.76
C PRO A 65 -1.29 21.31 -16.41
N GLY A 66 -0.43 22.35 -16.43
CA GLY A 66 0.05 23.05 -15.25
C GLY A 66 1.31 22.47 -14.64
N ALA A 67 2.05 23.32 -13.96
CA ALA A 67 3.24 22.96 -13.20
C ALA A 67 2.87 22.49 -11.79
N ASP A 68 3.63 21.56 -11.23
CA ASP A 68 3.47 21.15 -9.82
C ASP A 68 3.64 22.34 -8.86
N MET A 69 4.56 23.24 -9.17
CA MET A 69 4.79 24.49 -8.42
C MET A 69 5.19 25.63 -9.38
N ARG A 70 4.51 26.77 -9.31
CA ARG A 70 4.88 27.98 -10.04
C ARG A 70 5.07 29.12 -9.04
N GLY A 71 6.28 29.67 -9.00
CA GLY A 71 6.60 30.75 -8.05
C GLY A 71 6.43 30.37 -6.58
N GLY A 72 6.61 29.09 -6.20
CA GLY A 72 6.45 28.60 -4.83
C GLY A 72 5.01 28.30 -4.41
N VAL A 73 4.02 28.47 -5.29
CA VAL A 73 2.60 28.18 -5.02
C VAL A 73 2.16 26.97 -5.83
N ARG A 74 1.63 25.97 -5.15
CA ARG A 74 1.03 24.81 -5.80
C ARG A 74 -0.27 25.23 -6.47
N GLN A 75 -0.36 25.04 -7.78
CA GLN A 75 -1.58 25.35 -8.54
C GLN A 75 -2.37 24.09 -8.81
N ASP A 76 -3.70 24.23 -8.89
CA ASP A 76 -4.57 23.10 -9.25
C ASP A 76 -4.44 22.84 -10.77
N PRO A 77 -3.96 21.64 -11.18
CA PRO A 77 -3.81 21.28 -12.59
C PRO A 77 -5.12 21.40 -13.37
N SER A 78 -6.27 21.18 -12.73
CA SER A 78 -7.59 21.24 -13.36
C SER A 78 -8.01 22.66 -13.75
N ALA A 79 -7.43 23.69 -13.13
CA ALA A 79 -7.70 25.10 -13.43
C ALA A 79 -6.88 25.64 -14.63
N MET A 80 -5.86 24.91 -15.07
CA MET A 80 -4.97 25.33 -16.15
C MET A 80 -5.40 24.76 -17.50
N GLN A 81 -5.41 25.63 -18.51
CA GLN A 81 -5.84 25.31 -19.89
C GLN A 81 -4.65 25.36 -20.86
N THR A 82 -3.49 24.84 -20.42
CA THR A 82 -2.25 24.93 -21.19
C THR A 82 -2.17 23.89 -22.29
N LEU A 83 -2.69 22.67 -22.07
CA LEU A 83 -2.69 21.60 -23.07
C LEU A 83 -3.83 21.78 -24.10
N LYS A 84 -3.47 21.78 -25.36
CA LYS A 84 -4.40 21.93 -26.49
C LYS A 84 -4.37 20.71 -27.41
N LEU A 85 -5.35 20.62 -28.30
CA LEU A 85 -5.41 19.55 -29.30
C LEU A 85 -4.17 19.53 -30.20
N ALA A 86 -3.63 20.72 -30.55
CA ALA A 86 -2.41 20.83 -31.35
C ALA A 86 -1.18 20.18 -30.67
N ASP A 87 -1.14 20.17 -29.34
CA ASP A 87 -0.05 19.53 -28.61
C ASP A 87 -0.15 18.00 -28.69
N TYR A 88 -1.37 17.46 -28.59
CA TYR A 88 -1.62 16.04 -28.82
C TYR A 88 -1.24 15.63 -30.25
N GLU A 89 -1.65 16.41 -31.27
CA GLU A 89 -1.32 16.15 -32.67
C GLU A 89 0.21 16.16 -32.89
N ALA A 90 0.91 17.14 -32.34
CA ALA A 90 2.37 17.20 -32.42
C ALA A 90 3.05 16.01 -31.72
N LEU A 91 2.57 15.64 -30.54
CA LEU A 91 3.09 14.46 -29.83
C LEU A 91 2.85 13.19 -30.64
N ARG A 92 1.66 12.99 -31.21
CA ARG A 92 1.33 11.82 -32.02
C ARG A 92 2.22 11.71 -33.26
N ASP A 93 2.47 12.83 -33.93
CA ASP A 93 3.12 12.85 -35.25
C ASP A 93 4.67 12.88 -35.14
N GLU A 94 5.24 13.41 -34.05
CA GLU A 94 6.68 13.64 -33.92
C GLU A 94 7.39 12.70 -32.95
N THR A 95 6.70 12.02 -32.00
CA THR A 95 7.36 11.15 -31.06
C THR A 95 7.73 9.80 -31.67
N SER A 96 8.96 9.33 -31.37
CA SER A 96 9.50 8.07 -31.87
C SER A 96 9.45 6.93 -30.83
N PHE A 97 9.32 7.27 -29.55
CA PHE A 97 9.39 6.32 -28.45
C PHE A 97 8.02 5.93 -27.86
N LEU A 98 6.92 6.42 -28.47
CA LEU A 98 5.57 6.06 -28.04
C LEU A 98 4.98 4.93 -28.89
N SER A 99 4.30 3.99 -28.25
CA SER A 99 3.51 2.94 -28.91
C SER A 99 2.05 3.34 -29.14
N ALA A 100 1.50 4.18 -28.25
CA ALA A 100 0.12 4.67 -28.31
C ALA A 100 0.00 5.99 -27.57
N ILE A 101 -0.93 6.85 -28.03
CA ILE A 101 -1.23 8.14 -27.41
C ILE A 101 -2.71 8.47 -27.52
N SER A 102 -3.31 8.96 -26.44
CA SER A 102 -4.73 9.31 -26.38
C SER A 102 -4.94 10.60 -25.61
N PRO A 103 -5.67 11.58 -26.14
CA PRO A 103 -6.12 12.72 -25.38
C PRO A 103 -7.15 12.29 -24.35
N ASN A 104 -7.27 13.05 -23.26
CA ASN A 104 -8.26 12.81 -22.23
C ASN A 104 -8.98 14.08 -21.81
N VAL A 105 -10.30 14.00 -21.82
CA VAL A 105 -11.21 15.04 -21.33
C VAL A 105 -12.36 14.37 -20.60
N SER A 106 -12.64 14.74 -19.36
CA SER A 106 -13.65 14.07 -18.55
C SER A 106 -14.77 15.01 -18.13
N SER A 107 -16.00 14.51 -18.14
CA SER A 107 -17.18 15.20 -17.64
C SER A 107 -17.97 14.29 -16.72
N SER A 108 -18.25 14.74 -15.50
CA SER A 108 -19.08 13.99 -14.54
C SER A 108 -20.55 14.43 -14.64
N GLY A 109 -21.48 13.48 -14.51
CA GLY A 109 -22.90 13.76 -14.61
C GLY A 109 -23.75 12.53 -14.39
N GLN A 110 -25.03 12.63 -14.79
CA GLN A 110 -26.00 11.56 -14.61
C GLN A 110 -26.26 10.84 -15.94
N LEU A 111 -26.08 9.52 -15.95
CA LEU A 111 -26.52 8.63 -17.01
C LEU A 111 -27.97 8.22 -16.79
N ILE A 112 -28.77 8.15 -17.87
CA ILE A 112 -30.15 7.75 -17.83
C ILE A 112 -30.43 6.80 -19.00
N ALA A 113 -31.05 5.66 -18.70
CA ALA A 113 -31.57 4.70 -19.67
C ALA A 113 -32.97 4.27 -19.25
N GLY A 114 -33.99 4.65 -20.01
CA GLY A 114 -35.38 4.41 -19.63
C GLY A 114 -35.71 5.06 -18.28
N ASN A 115 -36.06 4.24 -17.29
CA ASN A 115 -36.40 4.67 -15.94
C ASN A 115 -35.19 4.60 -14.96
N ASN A 116 -34.07 4.03 -15.41
CA ASN A 116 -32.90 3.82 -14.58
C ASN A 116 -31.91 4.98 -14.74
N ASN A 117 -31.23 5.32 -13.66
CA ASN A 117 -30.18 6.34 -13.67
C ASN A 117 -28.99 5.92 -12.84
N TYR A 118 -27.81 6.41 -13.20
CA TYR A 118 -26.56 6.18 -12.47
C TYR A 118 -25.60 7.36 -12.62
N PRO A 119 -24.99 7.85 -11.53
CA PRO A 119 -23.96 8.89 -11.60
C PRO A 119 -22.67 8.29 -12.17
N ALA A 120 -22.13 8.86 -13.22
CA ALA A 120 -20.89 8.40 -13.83
C ALA A 120 -20.08 9.54 -14.45
N SER A 121 -18.83 9.25 -14.76
CA SER A 121 -17.98 10.14 -15.55
C SER A 121 -17.83 9.59 -16.95
N VAL A 122 -18.00 10.47 -17.93
CA VAL A 122 -17.73 10.18 -19.35
C VAL A 122 -16.34 10.68 -19.66
N ASN A 123 -15.45 9.77 -20.05
CA ASN A 123 -14.10 10.08 -20.48
C ASN A 123 -14.04 10.14 -22.01
N GLY A 124 -13.74 11.32 -22.53
CA GLY A 124 -13.46 11.55 -23.93
C GLY A 124 -12.03 11.15 -24.26
N VAL A 125 -11.88 10.11 -25.06
CA VAL A 125 -10.59 9.48 -25.35
C VAL A 125 -10.43 9.18 -26.84
N GLY A 126 -9.21 8.83 -27.25
CA GLY A 126 -8.91 8.29 -28.58
C GLY A 126 -9.11 6.77 -28.64
N THR A 127 -8.96 6.21 -29.85
CA THR A 127 -9.09 4.76 -30.10
C THR A 127 -8.02 3.95 -29.37
N GLU A 128 -6.81 4.45 -29.25
CA GLU A 128 -5.65 3.79 -28.62
C GLU A 128 -5.73 3.73 -27.09
N TYR A 129 -6.73 4.39 -26.48
CA TYR A 129 -6.89 4.42 -25.03
C TYR A 129 -7.08 3.03 -24.43
N LEU A 130 -7.71 2.10 -25.17
CA LEU A 130 -7.89 0.72 -24.73
C LEU A 130 -6.54 0.02 -24.54
N ASP A 131 -5.62 0.20 -25.48
CA ASP A 131 -4.29 -0.39 -25.44
C ASP A 131 -3.45 0.20 -24.29
N ILE A 132 -3.48 1.54 -24.13
CA ILE A 132 -2.77 2.25 -23.06
C ILE A 132 -3.23 1.76 -21.68
N ARG A 133 -4.56 1.56 -21.50
CA ARG A 133 -5.18 1.18 -20.22
C ARG A 133 -5.40 -0.32 -20.08
N GLN A 134 -4.95 -1.11 -21.05
CA GLN A 134 -5.16 -2.56 -21.10
C GLN A 134 -6.63 -2.95 -20.83
N LEU A 135 -7.54 -2.25 -21.51
CA LEU A 135 -8.95 -2.53 -21.48
C LEU A 135 -9.33 -3.37 -22.71
N THR A 136 -10.27 -4.28 -22.53
CA THR A 136 -10.79 -5.12 -23.62
C THR A 136 -12.30 -4.95 -23.73
N VAL A 137 -12.81 -4.94 -24.95
CA VAL A 137 -14.26 -4.96 -25.22
C VAL A 137 -14.74 -6.40 -25.17
N GLU A 138 -15.78 -6.67 -24.40
CA GLU A 138 -16.40 -8.00 -24.26
C GLU A 138 -17.55 -8.20 -25.26
N ASN A 139 -18.33 -7.16 -25.51
CA ASN A 139 -19.47 -7.20 -26.43
C ASN A 139 -19.50 -5.92 -27.27
N GLY A 140 -19.71 -6.06 -28.57
CA GLY A 140 -19.63 -4.94 -29.52
C GLY A 140 -18.22 -4.57 -29.88
N ASP A 141 -17.99 -3.30 -30.24
CA ASP A 141 -16.69 -2.79 -30.69
C ASP A 141 -16.37 -1.43 -30.07
N MET A 142 -15.10 -1.01 -30.17
CA MET A 142 -14.70 0.37 -29.89
C MET A 142 -15.18 1.30 -30.98
N PHE A 143 -15.41 2.56 -30.66
CA PHE A 143 -15.67 3.59 -31.68
C PHE A 143 -14.42 3.80 -32.55
N THR A 144 -14.65 4.23 -33.78
CA THR A 144 -13.63 4.36 -34.82
C THR A 144 -13.07 5.78 -34.91
N GLU A 145 -11.94 5.94 -35.63
CA GLU A 145 -11.40 7.27 -35.96
C GLU A 145 -12.40 8.15 -36.72
N ALA A 146 -13.24 7.55 -37.58
CA ALA A 146 -14.32 8.26 -38.26
C ALA A 146 -15.37 8.82 -37.29
N ASP A 147 -15.65 8.12 -36.19
CA ASP A 147 -16.53 8.59 -35.12
C ASP A 147 -15.90 9.77 -34.35
N ILE A 148 -14.58 9.74 -34.15
CA ILE A 148 -13.83 10.85 -33.55
C ILE A 148 -13.91 12.10 -34.44
N GLN A 149 -13.60 11.95 -35.72
CA GLN A 149 -13.61 13.07 -36.68
C GLN A 149 -15.01 13.70 -36.83
N SER A 150 -16.04 12.88 -36.89
CA SER A 150 -17.44 13.34 -37.02
C SER A 150 -18.03 13.82 -35.67
N SER A 151 -17.33 13.67 -34.57
CA SER A 151 -17.85 13.91 -33.22
C SER A 151 -19.16 13.15 -32.98
N ALA A 152 -19.18 11.86 -33.35
CA ALA A 152 -20.31 10.97 -33.22
C ALA A 152 -20.71 10.77 -31.75
N LYS A 153 -22.01 10.68 -31.49
CA LYS A 153 -22.56 10.45 -30.17
C LYS A 153 -22.62 8.95 -29.86
N VAL A 154 -21.46 8.32 -29.79
CA VAL A 154 -21.27 6.90 -29.46
C VAL A 154 -20.49 6.76 -28.18
N CYS A 155 -20.69 5.64 -27.49
CA CYS A 155 -19.94 5.34 -26.26
C CYS A 155 -19.75 3.85 -26.05
N VAL A 156 -18.70 3.53 -25.32
CA VAL A 156 -18.43 2.20 -24.75
C VAL A 156 -18.59 2.31 -23.23
N ILE A 157 -19.27 1.35 -22.62
CA ILE A 157 -19.62 1.40 -21.19
C ILE A 157 -19.03 0.24 -20.42
N GLY A 158 -18.68 0.46 -19.17
CA GLY A 158 -18.19 -0.58 -18.26
C GLY A 158 -19.32 -1.39 -17.64
N LYS A 159 -18.98 -2.53 -17.05
CA LYS A 159 -19.94 -3.52 -16.52
C LYS A 159 -20.87 -2.94 -15.46
N THR A 160 -20.34 -2.17 -14.50
CA THR A 160 -21.17 -1.52 -13.46
C THR A 160 -22.25 -0.61 -14.06
N ILE A 161 -21.95 0.09 -15.16
CA ILE A 161 -22.93 0.93 -15.86
C ILE A 161 -24.02 0.05 -16.48
N VAL A 162 -23.64 -1.10 -17.07
CA VAL A 162 -24.60 -2.07 -17.63
C VAL A 162 -25.54 -2.58 -16.54
N ASP A 163 -25.00 -3.05 -15.43
CA ASP A 163 -25.78 -3.68 -14.34
C ASP A 163 -26.76 -2.68 -13.68
N ASN A 164 -26.41 -1.39 -13.62
CA ASN A 164 -27.30 -0.35 -13.05
C ASN A 164 -28.32 0.21 -14.05
N LEU A 165 -27.96 0.33 -15.33
CA LEU A 165 -28.86 0.91 -16.32
C LEU A 165 -29.76 -0.15 -17.00
N PHE A 166 -29.32 -1.40 -17.07
CA PHE A 166 -30.00 -2.52 -17.71
C PHE A 166 -30.15 -3.74 -16.78
N PRO A 167 -30.80 -3.58 -15.59
CA PRO A 167 -30.93 -4.67 -14.63
C PRO A 167 -31.78 -5.85 -15.12
N ASP A 168 -32.51 -5.65 -16.22
CA ASP A 168 -33.28 -6.68 -16.92
C ASP A 168 -32.42 -7.67 -17.73
N GLY A 169 -31.08 -7.47 -17.77
CA GLY A 169 -30.17 -8.30 -18.53
C GLY A 169 -30.23 -8.09 -20.05
N SER A 170 -30.93 -7.05 -20.50
CA SER A 170 -31.05 -6.76 -21.94
C SER A 170 -29.71 -6.24 -22.49
N ASP A 171 -29.34 -6.67 -23.71
CA ASP A 171 -28.15 -6.23 -24.41
C ASP A 171 -28.12 -4.70 -24.53
N PRO A 172 -27.11 -4.01 -23.98
CA PRO A 172 -26.99 -2.56 -24.09
C PRO A 172 -26.50 -2.08 -25.46
N VAL A 173 -25.84 -2.94 -26.25
CA VAL A 173 -25.27 -2.55 -27.56
C VAL A 173 -26.39 -2.14 -28.51
N GLY A 174 -26.20 -1.01 -29.15
CA GLY A 174 -27.21 -0.38 -30.05
C GLY A 174 -28.22 0.49 -29.33
N LYS A 175 -28.41 0.36 -28.02
CA LYS A 175 -29.34 1.19 -27.24
C LYS A 175 -28.83 2.61 -27.03
N ILE A 176 -29.73 3.52 -26.71
CA ILE A 176 -29.44 4.94 -26.46
C ILE A 176 -29.50 5.20 -24.95
N ILE A 177 -28.42 5.71 -24.42
CA ILE A 177 -28.33 6.26 -23.04
C ILE A 177 -28.19 7.77 -23.13
N ARG A 178 -28.64 8.52 -22.13
CA ARG A 178 -28.50 9.98 -22.07
C ARG A 178 -27.55 10.37 -20.95
N PHE A 179 -26.58 11.20 -21.29
CA PHE A 179 -25.71 11.84 -20.33
C PHE A 179 -25.94 13.35 -20.36
N ASN A 180 -26.32 13.93 -19.22
CA ASN A 180 -26.66 15.37 -19.13
C ASN A 180 -27.56 15.86 -20.29
N LYS A 181 -28.62 15.12 -20.62
CA LYS A 181 -29.58 15.36 -21.72
C LYS A 181 -29.06 15.06 -23.13
N ILE A 182 -27.78 14.73 -23.32
CA ILE A 182 -27.22 14.38 -24.64
C ILE A 182 -27.34 12.87 -24.84
N PRO A 183 -27.95 12.41 -25.96
CA PRO A 183 -28.06 10.99 -26.24
C PRO A 183 -26.74 10.44 -26.79
N PHE A 184 -26.35 9.27 -26.31
CA PHE A 184 -25.22 8.46 -26.78
C PHE A 184 -25.73 7.07 -27.15
N ARG A 185 -25.31 6.54 -28.28
CA ARG A 185 -25.56 5.16 -28.69
C ARG A 185 -24.42 4.29 -28.12
N VAL A 186 -24.76 3.26 -27.40
CA VAL A 186 -23.80 2.27 -26.90
C VAL A 186 -23.32 1.42 -28.08
N VAL A 187 -22.01 1.38 -28.32
CA VAL A 187 -21.41 0.58 -29.41
C VAL A 187 -20.62 -0.61 -28.86
N GLY A 188 -20.22 -0.58 -27.57
CA GLY A 188 -19.55 -1.69 -26.96
C GLY A 188 -19.66 -1.68 -25.44
N VAL A 189 -19.32 -2.81 -24.85
CA VAL A 189 -19.25 -3.05 -23.41
C VAL A 189 -17.87 -3.55 -23.06
N LEU A 190 -17.23 -2.93 -22.07
CA LEU A 190 -15.92 -3.35 -21.57
C LEU A 190 -16.04 -4.64 -20.75
N LYS A 191 -15.02 -5.47 -20.84
CA LYS A 191 -14.86 -6.61 -19.97
C LYS A 191 -14.67 -6.14 -18.52
N ALA A 192 -15.40 -6.78 -17.60
CA ALA A 192 -15.32 -6.44 -16.19
C ALA A 192 -13.90 -6.63 -15.63
N LYS A 193 -13.38 -5.62 -14.94
CA LYS A 193 -12.16 -5.66 -14.11
C LYS A 193 -12.49 -5.80 -12.61
N GLY A 194 -13.70 -5.42 -12.21
CA GLY A 194 -14.15 -5.45 -10.82
C GLY A 194 -13.60 -4.31 -9.96
N TYR A 195 -13.56 -4.55 -8.65
CA TYR A 195 -13.03 -3.59 -7.69
C TYR A 195 -11.53 -3.75 -7.56
N ASN A 196 -10.83 -2.63 -7.53
CA ASN A 196 -9.41 -2.64 -7.20
C ASN A 196 -9.19 -2.96 -5.70
N SER A 197 -7.95 -3.20 -5.30
CA SER A 197 -7.63 -3.57 -3.91
C SER A 197 -7.92 -2.47 -2.88
N MET A 198 -8.22 -1.25 -3.32
CA MET A 198 -8.67 -0.13 -2.47
C MET A 198 -10.20 -0.02 -2.42
N GLY A 199 -10.92 -0.97 -3.04
CA GLY A 199 -12.38 -0.98 -3.08
C GLY A 199 -12.99 0.03 -4.07
N GLN A 200 -12.20 0.59 -4.99
CA GLN A 200 -12.71 1.47 -6.05
C GLN A 200 -13.19 0.61 -7.22
N ASP A 201 -14.37 0.93 -7.72
CA ASP A 201 -14.94 0.30 -8.88
C ASP A 201 -14.24 0.76 -10.16
N GLN A 202 -13.65 -0.16 -10.90
CA GLN A 202 -12.98 0.10 -12.18
C GLN A 202 -13.94 0.03 -13.36
N ASP A 203 -15.14 -0.49 -13.15
CA ASP A 203 -16.14 -0.74 -14.19
C ASP A 203 -17.22 0.36 -14.28
N ALA A 204 -17.18 1.37 -13.41
CA ALA A 204 -18.05 2.53 -13.42
C ALA A 204 -17.57 3.61 -14.42
N VAL A 205 -17.21 3.22 -15.64
CA VAL A 205 -16.59 4.07 -16.66
C VAL A 205 -17.43 4.12 -17.94
N VAL A 206 -17.46 5.30 -18.58
CA VAL A 206 -18.01 5.50 -19.93
C VAL A 206 -16.92 6.14 -20.80
N LEU A 207 -16.61 5.53 -21.93
CA LEU A 207 -15.67 6.04 -22.90
C LEU A 207 -16.44 6.60 -24.11
N ALA A 208 -16.08 7.77 -24.58
CA ALA A 208 -16.65 8.40 -25.76
C ALA A 208 -15.57 9.10 -26.59
N PRO A 209 -15.78 9.42 -27.86
CA PRO A 209 -14.84 10.21 -28.65
C PRO A 209 -14.52 11.54 -27.95
N TYR A 210 -13.21 11.84 -27.76
CA TYR A 210 -12.80 13.08 -27.07
C TYR A 210 -13.39 14.35 -27.75
N THR A 211 -13.52 14.35 -29.07
CA THR A 211 -14.11 15.44 -29.82
C THR A 211 -15.58 15.66 -29.46
N THR A 212 -16.32 14.58 -29.17
CA THR A 212 -17.72 14.65 -28.75
C THR A 212 -17.83 15.23 -27.35
N VAL A 213 -16.97 14.78 -26.41
CA VAL A 213 -16.96 15.30 -25.04
C VAL A 213 -16.55 16.77 -25.02
N MET A 214 -15.50 17.15 -25.75
CA MET A 214 -15.04 18.54 -25.85
C MET A 214 -16.10 19.45 -26.41
N LYS A 215 -16.68 19.08 -27.57
CA LYS A 215 -17.59 19.96 -28.32
C LYS A 215 -19.03 19.95 -27.82
N ARG A 216 -19.52 18.78 -27.30
CA ARG A 216 -20.94 18.60 -26.96
C ARG A 216 -21.25 18.64 -25.49
N LEU A 217 -20.34 18.13 -24.65
CA LEU A 217 -20.55 18.07 -23.20
C LEU A 217 -19.98 19.29 -22.47
N LEU A 218 -18.74 19.67 -22.78
CA LEU A 218 -18.01 20.70 -22.05
C LEU A 218 -17.90 22.04 -22.77
N ALA A 219 -18.00 22.05 -24.11
CA ALA A 219 -17.77 23.23 -24.95
C ALA A 219 -16.38 23.88 -24.69
N VAL A 220 -15.32 23.05 -24.61
CA VAL A 220 -13.94 23.46 -24.33
C VAL A 220 -13.03 23.16 -25.52
N THR A 221 -11.89 23.90 -25.58
CA THR A 221 -10.87 23.74 -26.63
C THR A 221 -9.55 23.22 -26.10
N TYR A 222 -9.47 22.94 -24.80
CA TYR A 222 -8.29 22.43 -24.11
C TYR A 222 -8.49 20.99 -23.67
N LEU A 223 -7.39 20.28 -23.44
CA LEU A 223 -7.35 18.93 -22.90
C LEU A 223 -7.10 18.97 -21.38
N GLN A 224 -7.71 18.06 -20.67
CA GLN A 224 -7.46 17.85 -19.24
C GLN A 224 -6.25 16.96 -19.00
N GLY A 225 -5.79 16.24 -20.02
CA GLY A 225 -4.58 15.44 -20.01
C GLY A 225 -4.38 14.71 -21.31
N VAL A 226 -3.23 14.08 -21.43
CA VAL A 226 -2.90 13.14 -22.49
C VAL A 226 -2.32 11.89 -21.83
N PHE A 227 -2.80 10.73 -22.23
CA PHE A 227 -2.23 9.44 -21.86
C PHE A 227 -1.40 8.91 -23.02
N ALA A 228 -0.22 8.42 -22.72
CA ALA A 228 0.65 7.78 -23.68
C ALA A 228 1.22 6.48 -23.12
N SER A 229 1.70 5.62 -23.98
CA SER A 229 2.45 4.41 -23.62
C SER A 229 3.77 4.43 -24.36
N ALA A 230 4.88 4.23 -23.66
CA ALA A 230 6.17 4.07 -24.29
C ALA A 230 6.24 2.70 -25.00
N LEU A 231 7.16 2.54 -25.97
CA LEU A 231 7.38 1.27 -26.67
C LEU A 231 7.79 0.14 -25.72
N THR A 232 8.65 0.45 -24.75
CA THR A 232 9.09 -0.47 -23.70
C THR A 232 9.26 0.30 -22.40
N GLU A 233 9.31 -0.40 -21.26
CA GLU A 233 9.54 0.22 -19.95
C GLU A 233 10.88 0.98 -19.90
N ASP A 234 11.94 0.42 -20.49
CA ASP A 234 13.28 1.04 -20.55
C ASP A 234 13.31 2.31 -21.41
N MET A 235 12.34 2.50 -22.30
CA MET A 235 12.25 3.70 -23.15
C MET A 235 11.39 4.80 -22.55
N THR A 236 10.83 4.59 -21.37
CA THR A 236 9.93 5.59 -20.72
C THR A 236 10.63 6.91 -20.47
N ASP A 237 11.88 6.90 -20.03
CA ASP A 237 12.65 8.12 -19.77
C ASP A 237 12.93 8.89 -21.08
N TYR A 238 13.33 8.17 -22.15
CA TYR A 238 13.53 8.79 -23.46
C TYR A 238 12.24 9.39 -24.03
N ALA A 239 11.12 8.68 -23.88
CA ALA A 239 9.81 9.18 -24.29
C ALA A 239 9.43 10.44 -23.51
N THR A 240 9.70 10.47 -22.20
CA THR A 240 9.43 11.63 -21.33
C THR A 240 10.24 12.85 -21.74
N ASP A 241 11.52 12.68 -22.04
CA ASP A 241 12.41 13.77 -22.50
C ASP A 241 11.97 14.28 -23.88
N GLU A 242 11.59 13.40 -24.80
CA GLU A 242 11.07 13.77 -26.12
C GLU A 242 9.75 14.54 -26.01
N ILE A 243 8.80 14.07 -25.20
CA ILE A 243 7.52 14.74 -24.91
C ILE A 243 7.79 16.14 -24.33
N SER A 244 8.67 16.25 -23.34
CA SER A 244 9.02 17.51 -22.72
C SER A 244 9.59 18.49 -23.76
N THR A 245 10.49 18.05 -24.62
CA THR A 245 11.09 18.86 -25.67
C THR A 245 10.06 19.38 -26.66
N ILE A 246 9.12 18.53 -27.12
CA ILE A 246 8.07 18.91 -28.06
C ILE A 246 7.10 19.91 -27.43
N LEU A 247 6.65 19.66 -26.19
CA LEU A 247 5.74 20.56 -25.48
C LEU A 247 6.37 21.92 -25.19
N ARG A 248 7.61 21.96 -24.69
CA ARG A 248 8.32 23.23 -24.47
C ARG A 248 8.45 24.06 -25.75
N ARG A 249 8.73 23.40 -26.87
CA ARG A 249 8.78 24.07 -28.18
C ARG A 249 7.41 24.61 -28.61
N ASN A 250 6.33 23.83 -28.49
CA ASN A 250 4.97 24.22 -28.86
C ASN A 250 4.45 25.37 -28.00
N HIS A 251 4.72 25.33 -26.71
CA HIS A 251 4.35 26.37 -25.75
C HIS A 251 5.31 27.58 -25.78
N LYS A 252 6.37 27.52 -26.61
CA LYS A 252 7.38 28.59 -26.75
C LYS A 252 8.05 28.97 -25.43
N LEU A 253 8.26 27.98 -24.56
CA LEU A 253 8.94 28.17 -23.28
C LEU A 253 10.44 28.38 -23.51
N LYS A 254 11.03 29.35 -22.81
CA LYS A 254 12.48 29.59 -22.80
C LYS A 254 13.16 28.56 -21.90
N ALA A 255 14.48 28.41 -22.04
CA ALA A 255 15.26 27.52 -21.18
C ALA A 255 15.19 27.87 -19.68
N SER A 256 14.90 29.16 -19.38
CA SER A 256 14.74 29.65 -18.01
C SER A 256 13.33 29.55 -17.44
N ASP A 257 12.35 29.21 -18.27
CA ASP A 257 10.95 29.21 -17.84
C ASP A 257 10.59 27.83 -17.26
N ASP A 258 9.79 27.83 -16.21
CA ASP A 258 9.22 26.62 -15.66
C ASP A 258 8.24 25.99 -16.66
N ASP A 259 8.12 24.66 -16.62
CA ASP A 259 7.16 23.95 -17.42
C ASP A 259 5.73 24.31 -17.02
N ASP A 260 4.84 24.49 -17.99
CA ASP A 260 3.41 24.73 -17.80
C ASP A 260 2.57 23.44 -18.01
N PHE A 261 3.25 22.31 -17.95
CA PHE A 261 2.74 20.95 -17.96
C PHE A 261 3.49 20.08 -16.96
N THR A 262 2.90 18.96 -16.57
CA THR A 262 3.53 17.96 -15.71
C THR A 262 3.45 16.61 -16.39
N ILE A 263 4.59 15.94 -16.51
CA ILE A 263 4.67 14.56 -17.01
C ILE A 263 4.84 13.65 -15.80
N ARG A 264 4.01 12.61 -15.70
CA ARG A 264 4.09 11.59 -14.65
C ARG A 264 4.21 10.22 -15.30
N THR A 265 5.24 9.51 -14.94
CA THR A 265 5.37 8.12 -15.30
C THR A 265 4.71 7.23 -14.26
N GLN A 266 4.33 6.04 -14.67
CA GLN A 266 3.82 5.05 -13.76
C GLN A 266 4.86 4.62 -12.72
N GLN A 267 6.13 4.57 -13.11
CA GLN A 267 7.24 4.27 -12.22
C GLN A 267 7.40 5.34 -11.12
N GLU A 268 7.27 6.62 -11.46
CA GLU A 268 7.28 7.70 -10.46
C GLU A 268 6.12 7.59 -9.48
N LEU A 269 4.92 7.30 -9.98
CA LEU A 269 3.75 7.09 -9.13
C LEU A 269 3.95 5.90 -8.19
N SER A 270 4.49 4.79 -8.71
CA SER A 270 4.86 3.62 -7.92
C SER A 270 5.86 3.96 -6.81
N THR A 271 6.92 4.68 -7.16
CA THR A 271 7.97 5.09 -6.24
C THR A 271 7.41 5.99 -5.13
N MET A 272 6.58 6.95 -5.48
CA MET A 272 5.94 7.86 -4.53
C MET A 272 5.04 7.11 -3.54
N LEU A 273 4.21 6.18 -4.03
CA LEU A 273 3.32 5.37 -3.20
C LEU A 273 4.10 4.40 -2.31
N ASN A 274 5.15 3.77 -2.84
CA ASN A 274 6.04 2.91 -2.06
C ASN A 274 6.76 3.70 -0.96
N SER A 275 7.29 4.89 -1.27
CA SER A 275 7.98 5.75 -0.29
C SER A 275 7.04 6.17 0.85
N THR A 276 5.79 6.49 0.53
CA THR A 276 4.76 6.81 1.54
C THR A 276 4.47 5.60 2.43
N THR A 277 4.33 4.41 1.84
CA THR A 277 4.09 3.17 2.58
C THR A 277 5.28 2.80 3.46
N ASP A 278 6.51 2.98 2.97
CA ASP A 278 7.74 2.72 3.72
C ASP A 278 7.89 3.69 4.90
N LEU A 279 7.53 4.97 4.73
CA LEU A 279 7.50 5.95 5.80
C LEU A 279 6.49 5.57 6.89
N MET A 280 5.27 5.22 6.52
CA MET A 280 4.24 4.78 7.46
C MET A 280 4.68 3.50 8.21
N THR A 281 5.27 2.55 7.49
CA THR A 281 5.79 1.32 8.09
C THR A 281 6.91 1.61 9.07
N THR A 282 7.80 2.55 8.76
CA THR A 282 8.89 2.97 9.66
C THR A 282 8.35 3.63 10.93
N LEU A 283 7.38 4.55 10.82
CA LEU A 283 6.76 5.17 12.00
C LEU A 283 6.10 4.15 12.92
N LEU A 284 5.37 3.21 12.34
CA LEU A 284 4.74 2.14 13.11
C LEU A 284 5.79 1.20 13.74
N ALA A 285 6.90 0.92 13.04
CA ALA A 285 8.02 0.14 13.58
C ALA A 285 8.66 0.81 14.81
N CYS A 286 8.78 2.14 14.80
CA CYS A 286 9.24 2.90 15.96
C CYS A 286 8.29 2.72 17.16
N ILE A 287 6.97 2.80 16.95
CA ILE A 287 5.97 2.61 18.01
C ILE A 287 6.04 1.19 18.58
N ALA A 288 6.14 0.19 17.70
CA ALA A 288 6.30 -1.20 18.10
C ALA A 288 7.64 -1.43 18.88
N GLY A 289 8.70 -0.77 18.44
CA GLY A 289 10.00 -0.77 19.15
C GLY A 289 9.90 -0.22 20.57
N ILE A 290 9.19 0.90 20.76
CA ILE A 290 8.92 1.48 22.09
C ILE A 290 8.13 0.47 22.94
N SER A 291 7.12 -0.17 22.38
CA SER A 291 6.32 -1.19 23.10
C SER A 291 7.17 -2.38 23.55
N LEU A 292 8.11 -2.81 22.71
CA LEU A 292 9.07 -3.87 23.06
C LEU A 292 10.04 -3.45 24.17
N VAL A 293 10.51 -2.20 24.17
CA VAL A 293 11.35 -1.65 25.25
C VAL A 293 10.57 -1.64 26.57
N VAL A 294 9.32 -1.18 26.56
CA VAL A 294 8.45 -1.19 27.75
C VAL A 294 8.23 -2.63 28.25
N GLY A 295 7.97 -3.58 27.34
CA GLY A 295 7.88 -5.01 27.67
C GLY A 295 9.19 -5.56 28.25
N GLY A 296 10.33 -5.17 27.70
CA GLY A 296 11.67 -5.53 28.19
C GLY A 296 11.96 -4.99 29.60
N ILE A 297 11.58 -3.74 29.89
CA ILE A 297 11.68 -3.18 31.25
C ILE A 297 10.80 -3.98 32.23
N GLY A 298 9.64 -4.46 31.77
CA GLY A 298 8.79 -5.38 32.53
C GLY A 298 9.51 -6.69 32.87
N ILE A 299 10.23 -7.30 31.90
CA ILE A 299 11.08 -8.49 32.16
C ILE A 299 12.16 -8.17 33.21
N MET A 300 12.89 -7.07 33.01
CA MET A 300 13.96 -6.66 33.91
C MET A 300 13.45 -6.52 35.35
N ASN A 301 12.30 -5.85 35.53
CA ASN A 301 11.71 -5.62 36.85
C ASN A 301 11.34 -6.95 37.56
N ILE A 302 10.70 -7.86 36.82
CA ILE A 302 10.32 -9.19 37.39
C ILE A 302 11.52 -10.04 37.68
N MET A 303 12.52 -10.06 36.80
CA MET A 303 13.74 -10.79 37.04
C MET A 303 14.46 -10.25 38.29
N TYR A 304 14.46 -8.92 38.50
CA TYR A 304 15.02 -8.31 39.71
C TYR A 304 14.31 -8.77 40.96
N VAL A 305 12.98 -8.75 40.98
CA VAL A 305 12.17 -9.25 42.10
C VAL A 305 12.42 -10.76 42.33
N SER A 306 12.46 -11.56 41.26
CA SER A 306 12.72 -13.00 41.34
C SER A 306 14.09 -13.31 41.93
N VAL A 307 15.12 -12.54 41.61
CA VAL A 307 16.47 -12.66 42.20
C VAL A 307 16.41 -12.35 43.68
N THR A 308 15.73 -11.27 44.08
CA THR A 308 15.60 -10.86 45.49
C THR A 308 14.82 -11.90 46.30
N GLU A 309 13.69 -12.41 45.80
CA GLU A 309 12.89 -13.46 46.44
C GLU A 309 13.65 -14.77 46.60
N ARG A 310 14.63 -15.07 45.70
CA ARG A 310 15.43 -16.31 45.71
C ARG A 310 16.86 -16.13 46.17
N THR A 311 17.20 -15.00 46.79
CA THR A 311 18.59 -14.69 47.24
C THR A 311 19.16 -15.80 48.10
N ARG A 312 18.43 -16.33 49.10
CA ARG A 312 18.84 -17.43 49.95
C ARG A 312 19.06 -18.75 49.21
N GLU A 313 18.21 -19.06 48.25
CA GLU A 313 18.32 -20.23 47.38
C GLU A 313 19.59 -20.16 46.50
N ILE A 314 19.90 -18.97 45.96
CA ILE A 314 21.11 -18.69 45.16
C ILE A 314 22.33 -18.89 46.04
N GLY A 315 22.34 -18.30 47.24
CA GLY A 315 23.43 -18.46 48.21
C GLY A 315 23.70 -19.93 48.57
N LEU A 316 22.67 -20.71 48.82
CA LEU A 316 22.81 -22.16 49.09
C LEU A 316 23.43 -22.91 47.89
N ARG A 317 23.01 -22.61 46.64
CA ARG A 317 23.60 -23.23 45.44
C ARG A 317 25.09 -22.89 45.30
N MET A 318 25.46 -21.64 45.52
CA MET A 318 26.84 -21.18 45.43
C MET A 318 27.70 -21.80 46.54
N SER A 319 27.17 -21.99 47.76
CA SER A 319 27.85 -22.63 48.86
C SER A 319 28.12 -24.13 48.65
N VAL A 320 27.28 -24.80 47.81
CA VAL A 320 27.46 -26.21 47.41
C VAL A 320 28.33 -26.31 46.14
N GLY A 321 28.88 -25.19 45.62
CA GLY A 321 29.87 -25.19 44.55
C GLY A 321 29.35 -24.76 43.17
N ALA A 322 28.15 -24.18 43.06
CA ALA A 322 27.69 -23.58 41.80
C ALA A 322 28.53 -22.33 41.50
N ARG A 323 28.95 -22.19 40.24
CA ARG A 323 29.69 -21.01 39.75
C ARG A 323 28.74 -19.87 39.44
N GLY A 324 29.17 -18.61 39.55
CA GLY A 324 28.38 -17.44 39.14
C GLY A 324 27.86 -17.54 37.70
N VAL A 325 28.67 -18.15 36.80
CA VAL A 325 28.23 -18.38 35.38
C VAL A 325 27.04 -19.33 35.30
N ASP A 326 26.93 -20.33 36.20
CA ASP A 326 25.77 -21.24 36.22
C ASP A 326 24.50 -20.50 36.65
N ILE A 327 24.61 -19.60 37.61
CA ILE A 327 23.51 -18.74 38.08
C ILE A 327 23.12 -17.74 36.99
N LEU A 328 24.11 -17.06 36.37
CA LEU A 328 23.89 -16.16 35.26
C LEU A 328 23.11 -16.84 34.14
N SER A 329 23.59 -18.01 33.68
CA SER A 329 22.98 -18.75 32.60
C SER A 329 21.54 -19.20 32.92
N GLN A 330 21.28 -19.59 34.17
CA GLN A 330 19.96 -20.00 34.62
C GLN A 330 18.95 -18.84 34.51
N PHE A 331 19.26 -17.68 35.09
CA PHE A 331 18.38 -16.52 35.08
C PHE A 331 18.24 -15.93 33.67
N LEU A 332 19.30 -15.96 32.84
CA LEU A 332 19.25 -15.50 31.46
C LEU A 332 18.33 -16.40 30.61
N ILE A 333 18.41 -17.71 30.76
CA ILE A 333 17.50 -18.66 30.08
C ILE A 333 16.05 -18.43 30.54
N GLU A 334 15.82 -18.14 31.83
CA GLU A 334 14.49 -17.81 32.35
C GLU A 334 13.92 -16.56 31.67
N ALA A 335 14.72 -15.50 31.53
CA ALA A 335 14.31 -14.26 30.82
C ALA A 335 14.03 -14.51 29.34
N ILE A 336 14.86 -15.29 28.64
CA ILE A 336 14.67 -15.65 27.23
C ILE A 336 13.38 -16.47 27.08
N MET A 337 13.11 -17.43 27.98
CA MET A 337 11.90 -18.23 27.92
C MET A 337 10.62 -17.42 28.14
N ILE A 338 10.63 -16.43 29.04
CA ILE A 338 9.53 -15.49 29.21
C ILE A 338 9.30 -14.70 27.92
N SER A 339 10.36 -14.19 27.33
CA SER A 339 10.29 -13.40 26.09
C SER A 339 9.81 -14.25 24.91
N LEU A 340 10.32 -15.48 24.73
CA LEU A 340 9.92 -16.37 23.66
C LEU A 340 8.47 -16.84 23.80
N THR A 341 8.00 -17.16 25.01
CA THR A 341 6.60 -17.55 25.23
C THR A 341 5.66 -16.39 24.95
N GLY A 342 6.01 -15.17 25.38
CA GLY A 342 5.31 -13.95 25.02
C GLY A 342 5.31 -13.71 23.50
N GLY A 343 6.45 -13.97 22.86
CA GLY A 343 6.61 -13.88 21.40
C GLY A 343 5.71 -14.86 20.64
N ILE A 344 5.64 -16.12 21.05
CA ILE A 344 4.76 -17.14 20.44
C ILE A 344 3.29 -16.70 20.52
N ILE A 345 2.85 -16.27 21.70
CA ILE A 345 1.49 -15.76 21.90
C ILE A 345 1.24 -14.52 21.04
N GLY A 346 2.22 -13.60 21.01
CA GLY A 346 2.18 -12.39 20.17
C GLY A 346 2.07 -12.71 18.68
N VAL A 347 2.80 -13.72 18.17
CA VAL A 347 2.69 -14.20 16.78
C VAL A 347 1.26 -14.70 16.49
N ILE A 348 0.72 -15.55 17.37
CA ILE A 348 -0.63 -16.11 17.22
C ILE A 348 -1.68 -14.98 17.18
N ILE A 349 -1.59 -14.03 18.11
CA ILE A 349 -2.50 -12.89 18.19
C ILE A 349 -2.31 -11.97 16.98
N GLY A 350 -1.08 -11.67 16.57
CA GLY A 350 -0.77 -10.84 15.40
C GLY A 350 -1.29 -11.43 14.09
N CYS A 351 -1.11 -12.74 13.89
CA CYS A 351 -1.67 -13.45 12.74
C CYS A 351 -3.21 -13.45 12.77
N GLY A 352 -3.81 -13.69 13.94
CA GLY A 352 -5.26 -13.65 14.14
C GLY A 352 -5.84 -12.26 13.88
N ALA A 353 -5.21 -11.20 14.41
CA ALA A 353 -5.60 -9.82 14.16
C ALA A 353 -5.48 -9.46 12.67
N SER A 354 -4.39 -9.87 12.01
CA SER A 354 -4.22 -9.69 10.57
C SER A 354 -5.32 -10.36 9.77
N TRP A 355 -5.71 -11.60 10.15
CA TRP A 355 -6.80 -12.31 9.50
C TRP A 355 -8.16 -11.61 9.70
N ILE A 356 -8.44 -11.09 10.90
CA ILE A 356 -9.66 -10.33 11.20
C ILE A 356 -9.71 -9.04 10.35
N VAL A 357 -8.62 -8.29 10.28
CA VAL A 357 -8.55 -7.06 9.47
C VAL A 357 -8.80 -7.39 7.99
N LYS A 358 -8.22 -8.48 7.47
CA LYS A 358 -8.47 -8.94 6.10
C LYS A 358 -9.94 -9.27 5.85
N SER A 359 -10.61 -9.95 6.79
CA SER A 359 -12.00 -10.41 6.60
C SER A 359 -13.05 -9.32 6.81
N VAL A 360 -12.80 -8.37 7.72
CA VAL A 360 -13.76 -7.30 8.09
C VAL A 360 -13.53 -6.04 7.27
N ALA A 361 -12.28 -5.59 7.16
CA ALA A 361 -11.93 -4.35 6.47
C ALA A 361 -11.59 -4.57 4.98
N HIS A 362 -11.49 -5.81 4.52
CA HIS A 362 -11.08 -6.18 3.15
C HIS A 362 -9.74 -5.58 2.73
N TRP A 363 -8.88 -5.28 3.70
CA TRP A 363 -7.56 -4.72 3.40
C TRP A 363 -6.63 -5.80 2.82
N PRO A 364 -5.75 -5.41 1.88
CA PRO A 364 -4.75 -6.30 1.34
C PRO A 364 -3.71 -6.62 2.42
N ILE A 365 -3.73 -7.86 2.92
CA ILE A 365 -2.81 -8.32 3.95
C ILE A 365 -1.98 -9.47 3.41
N TYR A 366 -0.66 -9.35 3.55
CA TYR A 366 0.28 -10.39 3.17
C TYR A 366 1.26 -10.67 4.30
N ILE A 367 1.09 -11.83 4.97
CA ILE A 367 1.98 -12.27 6.05
C ILE A 367 3.18 -12.96 5.42
N GLN A 368 4.36 -12.38 5.56
CA GLN A 368 5.61 -12.99 5.12
C GLN A 368 6.17 -13.91 6.20
N PRO A 369 6.64 -15.13 5.87
CA PRO A 369 7.30 -16.02 6.84
C PRO A 369 8.48 -15.36 7.55
N TRP A 370 9.20 -14.48 6.86
CA TRP A 370 10.30 -13.72 7.42
C TRP A 370 9.92 -12.86 8.64
N SER A 371 8.71 -12.28 8.66
CA SER A 371 8.24 -11.47 9.79
C SER A 371 8.13 -12.26 11.08
N VAL A 372 7.80 -13.54 10.99
CA VAL A 372 7.77 -14.47 12.14
C VAL A 372 9.18 -14.72 12.65
N PHE A 373 10.14 -15.02 11.78
CA PHE A 373 11.54 -15.20 12.18
C PHE A 373 12.13 -13.94 12.82
N LEU A 374 11.86 -12.78 12.22
CA LEU A 374 12.27 -11.48 12.77
C LEU A 374 11.70 -11.28 14.18
N SER A 375 10.44 -11.62 14.41
CA SER A 375 9.81 -11.51 15.73
C SER A 375 10.50 -12.38 16.78
N PHE A 376 10.85 -13.62 16.44
CA PHE A 376 11.62 -14.48 17.35
C PHE A 376 13.01 -13.95 17.64
N ALA A 377 13.72 -13.42 16.63
CA ALA A 377 15.03 -12.81 16.82
C ALA A 377 14.94 -11.60 17.76
N VAL A 378 13.97 -10.73 17.55
CA VAL A 378 13.75 -9.54 18.40
C VAL A 378 13.36 -9.94 19.81
N CYS A 379 12.49 -10.94 20.02
CA CYS A 379 12.16 -11.46 21.35
C CYS A 379 13.40 -11.99 22.07
N THR A 380 14.24 -12.76 21.37
CA THR A 380 15.48 -13.30 21.95
C THR A 380 16.42 -12.19 22.39
N VAL A 381 16.66 -11.20 21.51
CA VAL A 381 17.49 -10.03 21.82
C VAL A 381 16.94 -9.25 23.01
N THR A 382 15.63 -9.01 23.06
CA THR A 382 14.96 -8.32 24.18
C THR A 382 15.12 -9.11 25.49
N GLY A 383 14.89 -10.43 25.45
CA GLY A 383 15.07 -11.30 26.63
C GLY A 383 16.50 -11.28 27.15
N VAL A 384 17.50 -11.37 26.26
CA VAL A 384 18.93 -11.32 26.64
C VAL A 384 19.28 -9.94 27.21
N PHE A 385 18.91 -8.86 26.50
CA PHE A 385 19.31 -7.50 26.89
C PHE A 385 18.74 -7.09 28.24
N PHE A 386 17.45 -7.28 28.45
CA PHE A 386 16.80 -6.89 29.71
C PHE A 386 16.94 -7.93 30.82
N GLY A 387 17.21 -9.19 30.49
CA GLY A 387 17.49 -10.25 31.46
C GLY A 387 18.93 -10.25 31.99
N TRP A 388 19.88 -9.69 31.23
CA TRP A 388 21.30 -9.76 31.54
C TRP A 388 21.67 -9.04 32.85
N TYR A 389 21.15 -7.83 33.08
CA TYR A 389 21.49 -7.04 34.28
C TYR A 389 21.04 -7.72 35.58
N PRO A 390 19.77 -8.16 35.75
CA PRO A 390 19.37 -8.88 36.97
C PRO A 390 20.07 -10.24 37.13
N ALA A 391 20.31 -10.95 35.99
CA ALA A 391 21.02 -12.22 36.01
C ALA A 391 22.48 -12.06 36.48
N LYS A 392 23.16 -10.99 36.04
CA LYS A 392 24.51 -10.67 36.51
C LYS A 392 24.52 -10.32 37.99
N LYS A 393 23.56 -9.53 38.47
CA LYS A 393 23.44 -9.20 39.89
C LYS A 393 23.25 -10.44 40.77
N ALA A 394 22.49 -11.43 40.28
CA ALA A 394 22.35 -12.73 40.96
C ALA A 394 23.64 -13.54 40.98
N ALA A 395 24.44 -13.48 39.91
CA ALA A 395 25.71 -14.20 39.79
C ALA A 395 26.85 -13.61 40.68
N ASP A 396 26.76 -12.31 40.98
CA ASP A 396 27.76 -11.56 41.74
C ASP A 396 27.43 -11.52 43.27
N LEU A 397 26.42 -12.24 43.74
CA LEU A 397 26.05 -12.31 45.18
C LEU A 397 27.13 -13.04 45.97
N ASP A 398 27.44 -12.50 47.15
CA ASP A 398 28.28 -13.21 48.15
C ASP A 398 27.47 -14.35 48.80
N PRO A 399 27.93 -15.61 48.72
CA PRO A 399 27.19 -16.74 49.29
C PRO A 399 26.91 -16.59 50.80
N ILE A 400 27.81 -15.96 51.55
CA ILE A 400 27.69 -15.81 53.01
C ILE A 400 26.60 -14.79 53.33
N GLU A 401 26.62 -13.65 52.65
CA GLU A 401 25.61 -12.60 52.80
C GLU A 401 24.23 -13.06 52.29
N ALA A 402 24.20 -13.79 51.18
CA ALA A 402 22.98 -14.30 50.59
C ALA A 402 22.23 -15.32 51.49
N ILE A 403 22.94 -16.13 52.27
CA ILE A 403 22.31 -17.08 53.21
C ILE A 403 21.73 -16.38 54.44
N ARG A 404 22.33 -15.23 54.83
CA ARG A 404 21.87 -14.42 55.98
C ARG A 404 20.74 -13.48 55.66
N TYR A 405 20.40 -13.38 54.39
CA TYR A 405 19.31 -12.50 53.93
C TYR A 405 17.94 -13.02 54.42
N GLU A 406 17.26 -12.23 55.26
CA GLU A 406 15.91 -12.46 55.77
C GLU A 406 14.84 -11.94 54.80
#